data_18f907fa4bf8648d8747e2ed62f3fa92
#
_entry.id   18f907fa4bf8648d8747e2ed62f3fa92
#
_cell.length_a   1.000
_cell.length_b   1.000
_cell.length_c   1.000
_cell.angle_alpha   90.00
_cell.angle_beta   90.00
_cell.angle_gamma   90.00
#
_symmetry.space_group_name_H-M   'P 1'
#
loop_
_entity.id
_entity.type
_entity.pdbx_description
1 polymer ?
#
loop_
_entity_poly.entity_id
_entity_poly.type
_entity_poly.pdbx_seq_one_letter_code
_entity_poly.pdbx_strand_id
1 'polypeptide(L)'
;MAVPAAFYFDLRSPEAYFAAERALAVLPAPCEWQPILASMLPRAETFESYRCEYEVAALRENTERRAAALALQPFVWPEPFPFDSEFAMLAATFAKRIGKTVAFALAAFRQAFAGGHALSNRDHVLIAAAACEMHPRAILQATATRGLRAELERASVGALELGVSDVPAVRIGERVLVGERTLEEAGALLASARR
;
A
#
# COMPACT_ATOMS: atom_id res chain seq x y z
N MET A 1 -12.42 4.79 24.84
CA MET A 1 -11.39 5.33 23.93
C MET A 1 -11.33 4.45 22.68
N ALA A 2 -11.24 5.03 21.47
CA ALA A 2 -11.10 4.23 20.26
C ALA A 2 -9.77 3.48 20.26
N VAL A 3 -9.80 2.20 19.90
CA VAL A 3 -8.57 1.41 19.76
C VAL A 3 -7.79 1.93 18.55
N PRO A 4 -6.51 2.30 18.69
CA PRO A 4 -5.73 2.80 17.59
C PRO A 4 -5.59 1.70 16.52
N ALA A 5 -5.93 2.05 15.27
CA ALA A 5 -5.78 1.16 14.12
C ALA A 5 -4.85 1.78 13.08
N ALA A 6 -4.01 0.97 12.45
CA ALA A 6 -3.09 1.39 11.39
C ALA A 6 -3.14 0.40 10.22
N PHE A 7 -3.23 0.94 9.00
CA PHE A 7 -3.15 0.19 7.74
C PHE A 7 -1.78 0.40 7.12
N TYR A 8 -1.01 -0.67 7.00
CA TYR A 8 0.33 -0.69 6.41
C TYR A 8 0.26 -1.13 4.95
N PHE A 9 0.93 -0.38 4.09
CA PHE A 9 0.88 -0.62 2.64
C PHE A 9 2.20 -0.27 1.95
N ASP A 10 2.43 -0.91 0.80
CA ASP A 10 3.40 -0.52 -0.22
C ASP A 10 2.68 -0.44 -1.56
N LEU A 11 2.96 0.62 -2.33
CA LEU A 11 2.31 0.92 -3.61
C LEU A 11 2.65 -0.08 -4.73
N ARG A 12 3.62 -0.98 -4.52
CA ARG A 12 3.94 -2.06 -5.45
C ARG A 12 3.07 -3.32 -5.27
N SER A 13 2.27 -3.38 -4.20
CA SER A 13 1.48 -4.58 -3.86
C SER A 13 0.06 -4.51 -4.43
N PRO A 14 -0.33 -5.44 -5.35
CA PRO A 14 -1.72 -5.58 -5.81
C PRO A 14 -2.68 -5.85 -4.67
N GLU A 15 -2.26 -6.66 -3.68
CA GLU A 15 -3.08 -6.98 -2.52
C GLU A 15 -3.35 -5.74 -1.65
N ALA A 16 -2.33 -4.87 -1.50
CA ALA A 16 -2.51 -3.61 -0.80
C ALA A 16 -3.44 -2.65 -1.58
N TYR A 17 -3.43 -2.68 -2.92
CA TYR A 17 -4.40 -1.97 -3.76
C TYR A 17 -5.83 -2.42 -3.48
N PHE A 18 -6.08 -3.74 -3.49
CA PHE A 18 -7.42 -4.28 -3.21
C PHE A 18 -7.91 -3.91 -1.81
N ALA A 19 -7.02 -3.95 -0.83
CA ALA A 19 -7.33 -3.52 0.52
C ALA A 19 -7.59 -2.02 0.60
N ALA A 20 -6.76 -1.20 -0.04
CA ALA A 20 -6.88 0.25 -0.04
C ALA A 20 -8.22 0.74 -0.61
N GLU A 21 -8.66 0.21 -1.77
CA GLU A 21 -9.92 0.57 -2.41
C GLU A 21 -11.15 0.28 -1.52
N ARG A 22 -11.03 -0.70 -0.64
CA ARG A 22 -12.13 -1.18 0.21
C ARG A 22 -12.05 -0.69 1.66
N ALA A 23 -10.89 -0.19 2.08
CA ALA A 23 -10.62 0.13 3.48
C ALA A 23 -11.65 1.10 4.08
N LEU A 24 -12.02 2.15 3.36
CA LEU A 24 -12.98 3.15 3.84
C LEU A 24 -14.41 2.61 3.98
N ALA A 25 -14.77 1.57 3.21
CA ALA A 25 -16.09 0.94 3.28
C ALA A 25 -16.15 -0.18 4.32
N VAL A 26 -15.06 -0.91 4.52
CA VAL A 26 -15.02 -2.11 5.38
C VAL A 26 -14.66 -1.77 6.83
N LEU A 27 -13.76 -0.81 7.04
CA LEU A 27 -13.33 -0.44 8.39
C LEU A 27 -14.32 0.54 9.02
N PRO A 28 -14.97 0.17 10.14
CA PRO A 28 -16.00 1.01 10.77
C PRO A 28 -15.42 2.19 11.57
N ALA A 29 -14.10 2.29 11.67
CA ALA A 29 -13.38 3.33 12.41
C ALA A 29 -12.25 3.92 11.58
N PRO A 30 -11.86 5.18 11.83
CA PRO A 30 -10.67 5.76 11.24
C PRO A 30 -9.43 4.90 11.50
N CYS A 31 -8.65 4.69 10.45
CA CYS A 31 -7.41 3.93 10.47
C CYS A 31 -6.28 4.83 9.97
N GLU A 32 -5.16 4.84 10.66
CA GLU A 32 -3.97 5.56 10.20
C GLU A 32 -3.35 4.80 9.02
N TRP A 33 -3.13 5.46 7.90
CA TRP A 33 -2.44 4.86 6.75
C TRP A 33 -0.95 5.09 6.86
N GLN A 34 -0.19 3.99 6.97
CA GLN A 34 1.24 4.01 7.18
C GLN A 34 1.98 3.42 5.96
N PRO A 35 2.63 4.27 5.15
CA PRO A 35 3.50 3.79 4.10
C PRO A 35 4.75 3.13 4.68
N ILE A 36 5.13 1.96 4.15
CA ILE A 36 6.32 1.21 4.50
C ILE A 36 6.93 0.56 3.27
N LEU A 37 8.20 0.23 3.31
CA LEU A 37 8.88 -0.52 2.25
C LEU A 37 8.67 -2.03 2.45
N ALA A 38 7.86 -2.64 1.60
CA ALA A 38 7.65 -4.09 1.62
C ALA A 38 8.96 -4.86 1.42
N SER A 39 9.94 -4.30 0.69
CA SER A 39 11.26 -4.88 0.51
C SER A 39 12.05 -5.10 1.81
N MET A 40 11.66 -4.45 2.89
CA MET A 40 12.25 -4.64 4.24
C MET A 40 11.52 -5.71 5.07
N LEU A 41 10.43 -6.29 4.56
CA LEU A 41 9.64 -7.29 5.26
C LEU A 41 10.08 -8.72 4.92
N PRO A 42 9.91 -9.70 5.85
CA PRO A 42 10.40 -11.07 5.65
C PRO A 42 9.79 -11.81 4.46
N ARG A 43 8.56 -11.45 4.05
CA ARG A 43 7.83 -12.07 2.93
C ARG A 43 7.96 -11.32 1.61
N ALA A 44 8.74 -10.25 1.55
CA ALA A 44 8.94 -9.46 0.34
C ALA A 44 9.46 -10.27 -0.85
N GLU A 45 10.23 -11.31 -0.58
CA GLU A 45 10.82 -12.18 -1.59
C GLU A 45 9.81 -13.10 -2.27
N THR A 46 8.59 -13.28 -1.73
CA THR A 46 7.64 -14.27 -2.24
C THR A 46 7.06 -13.93 -3.61
N PHE A 47 7.11 -12.66 -4.04
CA PHE A 47 6.61 -12.28 -5.36
C PHE A 47 7.67 -12.42 -6.46
N GLU A 48 8.93 -12.23 -6.13
CA GLU A 48 10.03 -12.11 -7.11
C GLU A 48 10.95 -13.33 -7.19
N SER A 49 11.06 -14.11 -6.09
CA SER A 49 12.09 -15.14 -6.01
C SER A 49 11.58 -16.54 -6.34
N TYR A 50 12.31 -17.20 -7.26
CA TYR A 50 12.27 -18.66 -7.50
C TYR A 50 10.99 -19.24 -8.09
N ARG A 51 10.17 -18.42 -8.79
CA ARG A 51 8.96 -18.91 -9.46
C ARG A 51 9.25 -19.22 -10.92
N CYS A 52 8.79 -20.38 -11.38
CA CYS A 52 8.79 -20.68 -12.81
C CYS A 52 7.70 -19.86 -13.53
N GLU A 53 7.80 -19.74 -14.85
CA GLU A 53 6.83 -18.97 -15.67
C GLU A 53 5.38 -19.40 -15.44
N TYR A 54 5.14 -20.69 -15.21
CA TYR A 54 3.82 -21.22 -14.91
C TYR A 54 3.26 -20.68 -13.59
N GLU A 55 4.08 -20.63 -12.54
CA GLU A 55 3.68 -20.10 -11.24
C GLU A 55 3.39 -18.59 -11.30
N VAL A 56 4.18 -17.85 -12.08
CA VAL A 56 3.95 -16.41 -12.32
C VAL A 56 2.62 -16.20 -13.05
N ALA A 57 2.35 -17.00 -14.10
CA ALA A 57 1.10 -16.93 -14.84
C ALA A 57 -0.11 -17.26 -13.97
N ALA A 58 -0.02 -18.32 -13.17
CA ALA A 58 -1.09 -18.72 -12.24
C ALA A 58 -1.36 -17.63 -11.16
N LEU A 59 -0.31 -17.00 -10.66
CA LEU A 59 -0.43 -15.90 -9.70
C LEU A 59 -1.12 -14.69 -10.34
N ARG A 60 -0.75 -14.31 -11.56
CA ARG A 60 -1.37 -13.20 -12.29
C ARG A 60 -2.86 -13.47 -12.52
N GLU A 61 -3.21 -14.64 -13.03
CA GLU A 61 -4.60 -15.04 -13.25
C GLU A 61 -5.41 -15.03 -11.95
N ASN A 62 -4.84 -15.50 -10.85
CA ASN A 62 -5.52 -15.47 -9.55
C ASN A 62 -5.76 -14.04 -9.05
N THR A 63 -4.78 -13.16 -9.21
CA THR A 63 -4.89 -11.74 -8.86
C THR A 63 -5.98 -11.04 -9.67
N GLU A 64 -6.04 -11.28 -10.98
CA GLU A 64 -7.05 -10.71 -11.88
C GLU A 64 -8.46 -11.21 -11.54
N ARG A 65 -8.61 -12.52 -11.30
CA ARG A 65 -9.90 -13.10 -10.86
C ARG A 65 -10.36 -12.48 -9.54
N ARG A 66 -9.43 -12.24 -8.62
CA ARG A 66 -9.73 -11.62 -7.34
C ARG A 66 -10.17 -10.17 -7.49
N ALA A 67 -9.48 -9.39 -8.32
CA ALA A 67 -9.89 -8.01 -8.64
C ALA A 67 -11.31 -7.96 -9.20
N ALA A 68 -11.64 -8.85 -10.13
CA ALA A 68 -12.97 -8.97 -10.72
C ALA A 68 -14.04 -9.36 -9.66
N ALA A 69 -13.72 -10.31 -8.77
CA ALA A 69 -14.62 -10.74 -7.70
C ALA A 69 -14.90 -9.63 -6.66
N LEU A 70 -13.98 -8.70 -6.48
CA LEU A 70 -14.13 -7.54 -5.60
C LEU A 70 -14.88 -6.38 -6.25
N ALA A 71 -15.30 -6.52 -7.52
CA ALA A 71 -15.96 -5.48 -8.31
C ALA A 71 -15.20 -4.13 -8.33
N LEU A 72 -13.87 -4.20 -8.36
CA LEU A 72 -13.01 -3.05 -8.50
C LEU A 72 -12.95 -2.58 -9.96
N GLN A 73 -12.29 -1.44 -10.20
CA GLN A 73 -11.99 -1.02 -11.56
C GLN A 73 -11.22 -2.14 -12.30
N PRO A 74 -11.33 -2.23 -13.64
CA PRO A 74 -10.57 -3.22 -14.41
C PRO A 74 -9.10 -3.20 -14.01
N PHE A 75 -8.59 -4.36 -13.61
CA PHE A 75 -7.21 -4.51 -13.16
C PHE A 75 -6.28 -4.63 -14.38
N VAL A 76 -5.21 -3.85 -14.37
CA VAL A 76 -4.18 -3.85 -15.41
C VAL A 76 -2.82 -3.98 -14.73
N TRP A 77 -2.02 -4.95 -15.17
CA TRP A 77 -0.65 -5.09 -14.68
C TRP A 77 0.21 -3.92 -15.15
N PRO A 78 0.91 -3.22 -14.25
CA PRO A 78 1.86 -2.19 -14.66
C PRO A 78 3.08 -2.84 -15.34
N GLU A 79 3.67 -2.12 -16.28
CA GLU A 79 4.90 -2.56 -16.93
C GLU A 79 6.02 -1.53 -16.72
N PRO A 80 7.20 -2.01 -16.23
CA PRO A 80 7.51 -3.38 -15.77
C PRO A 80 6.82 -3.74 -14.46
N PHE A 81 6.61 -5.05 -14.21
CA PHE A 81 6.17 -5.56 -12.93
C PHE A 81 6.95 -6.84 -12.60
N PRO A 82 7.47 -6.98 -11.37
CA PRO A 82 7.41 -6.00 -10.28
C PRO A 82 8.23 -4.73 -10.57
N PHE A 83 7.89 -3.62 -9.93
CA PHE A 83 8.60 -2.36 -10.07
C PHE A 83 9.17 -1.87 -8.73
N ASP A 84 10.21 -1.03 -8.80
CA ASP A 84 10.72 -0.32 -7.63
C ASP A 84 9.73 0.75 -7.18
N SER A 85 9.29 0.66 -5.92
CA SER A 85 8.34 1.60 -5.32
C SER A 85 8.98 2.69 -4.47
N GLU A 86 10.31 2.71 -4.30
CA GLU A 86 10.96 3.58 -3.32
C GLU A 86 10.56 5.06 -3.48
N PHE A 87 10.64 5.60 -4.69
CA PHE A 87 10.26 6.99 -4.95
C PHE A 87 8.77 7.24 -4.65
N ALA A 88 7.89 6.33 -5.01
CA ALA A 88 6.46 6.41 -4.74
C ALA A 88 6.17 6.34 -3.23
N MET A 89 6.90 5.50 -2.49
CA MET A 89 6.77 5.38 -1.03
C MET A 89 7.33 6.60 -0.29
N LEU A 90 8.39 7.23 -0.80
CA LEU A 90 8.85 8.53 -0.31
C LEU A 90 7.78 9.62 -0.55
N ALA A 91 7.14 9.64 -1.72
CA ALA A 91 6.03 10.56 -1.98
C ALA A 91 4.82 10.30 -1.07
N ALA A 92 4.49 9.02 -0.76
CA ALA A 92 3.47 8.65 0.20
C ALA A 92 3.82 9.10 1.63
N THR A 93 5.09 9.00 2.02
CA THR A 93 5.58 9.50 3.32
C THR A 93 5.47 11.02 3.41
N PHE A 94 5.80 11.73 2.33
CA PHE A 94 5.56 13.18 2.25
C PHE A 94 4.07 13.52 2.30
N ALA A 95 3.21 12.78 1.58
CA ALA A 95 1.76 12.92 1.64
C ALA A 95 1.24 12.75 3.07
N LYS A 96 1.83 11.83 3.85
CA LYS A 96 1.51 11.65 5.27
C LYS A 96 1.80 12.90 6.10
N ARG A 97 2.95 13.52 5.90
CA ARG A 97 3.32 14.78 6.61
C ARG A 97 2.33 15.92 6.39
N ILE A 98 1.71 15.96 5.21
CA ILE A 98 0.78 17.03 4.81
C ILE A 98 -0.70 16.60 4.89
N GLY A 99 -1.00 15.44 5.50
CA GLY A 99 -2.38 14.97 5.70
C GLY A 99 -3.08 14.47 4.44
N LYS A 100 -2.35 14.12 3.39
CA LYS A 100 -2.90 13.67 2.08
C LYS A 100 -2.65 12.18 1.78
N THR A 101 -2.28 11.38 2.78
CA THR A 101 -1.88 9.98 2.60
C THR A 101 -2.91 9.15 1.85
N VAL A 102 -4.17 9.17 2.31
CA VAL A 102 -5.25 8.35 1.75
C VAL A 102 -5.52 8.73 0.29
N ALA A 103 -5.67 10.04 0.02
CA ALA A 103 -5.93 10.53 -1.33
C ALA A 103 -4.79 10.15 -2.29
N PHE A 104 -3.54 10.39 -1.89
CA PHE A 104 -2.37 10.06 -2.69
C PHE A 104 -2.23 8.54 -2.91
N ALA A 105 -2.37 7.73 -1.84
CA ALA A 105 -2.24 6.29 -1.96
C ALA A 105 -3.28 5.71 -2.93
N LEU A 106 -4.55 6.11 -2.83
CA LEU A 106 -5.60 5.66 -3.75
C LEU A 106 -5.31 6.10 -5.20
N ALA A 107 -4.90 7.35 -5.42
CA ALA A 107 -4.56 7.83 -6.76
C ALA A 107 -3.36 7.07 -7.35
N ALA A 108 -2.32 6.82 -6.55
CA ALA A 108 -1.13 6.09 -6.97
C ALA A 108 -1.42 4.61 -7.25
N PHE A 109 -2.21 3.95 -6.41
CA PHE A 109 -2.66 2.57 -6.65
C PHE A 109 -3.47 2.46 -7.95
N ARG A 110 -4.39 3.39 -8.20
CA ARG A 110 -5.19 3.40 -9.45
C ARG A 110 -4.31 3.68 -10.68
N GLN A 111 -3.34 4.58 -10.55
CA GLN A 111 -2.35 4.83 -11.60
C GLN A 111 -1.59 3.54 -11.94
N ALA A 112 -1.18 2.75 -10.92
CA ALA A 112 -0.48 1.49 -11.12
C ALA A 112 -1.40 0.40 -11.65
N PHE A 113 -2.46 0.06 -10.93
CA PHE A 113 -3.20 -1.20 -11.13
C PHE A 113 -4.53 -1.07 -11.87
N ALA A 114 -5.01 0.14 -12.13
CA ALA A 114 -6.11 0.38 -13.05
C ALA A 114 -5.62 1.03 -14.35
N GLY A 115 -4.58 1.88 -14.27
CA GLY A 115 -3.96 2.52 -15.44
C GLY A 115 -2.83 1.72 -16.09
N GLY A 116 -2.27 0.71 -15.42
CA GLY A 116 -1.15 -0.08 -15.92
C GLY A 116 0.20 0.65 -15.94
N HIS A 117 0.37 1.68 -15.11
CA HIS A 117 1.53 2.57 -15.12
C HIS A 117 2.47 2.31 -13.95
N ALA A 118 3.62 1.67 -14.19
CA ALA A 118 4.60 1.39 -13.15
C ALA A 118 5.08 2.66 -12.42
N LEU A 119 5.05 2.64 -11.09
CA LEU A 119 5.44 3.79 -10.25
C LEU A 119 6.96 3.91 -10.03
N SER A 120 7.76 3.05 -10.64
CA SER A 120 9.19 3.29 -10.83
C SER A 120 9.44 4.50 -11.74
N ASN A 121 8.51 4.84 -12.64
CA ASN A 121 8.53 6.07 -13.40
C ASN A 121 8.02 7.23 -12.52
N ARG A 122 8.89 8.21 -12.28
CA ARG A 122 8.56 9.39 -11.45
C ARG A 122 7.41 10.21 -11.97
N ASP A 123 7.24 10.28 -13.29
CA ASP A 123 6.15 11.06 -13.91
C ASP A 123 4.79 10.47 -13.55
N HIS A 124 4.66 9.14 -13.49
CA HIS A 124 3.42 8.49 -13.06
C HIS A 124 3.09 8.81 -11.60
N VAL A 125 4.10 8.87 -10.73
CA VAL A 125 3.93 9.30 -9.32
C VAL A 125 3.50 10.76 -9.23
N LEU A 126 4.12 11.64 -10.02
CA LEU A 126 3.78 13.06 -10.05
C LEU A 126 2.38 13.33 -10.61
N ILE A 127 1.91 12.52 -11.59
CA ILE A 127 0.52 12.58 -12.09
C ILE A 127 -0.46 12.22 -10.97
N ALA A 128 -0.23 11.11 -10.25
CA ALA A 128 -1.07 10.72 -9.12
C ALA A 128 -1.08 11.79 -8.01
N ALA A 129 0.06 12.40 -7.75
CA ALA A 129 0.21 13.46 -6.76
C ALA A 129 -0.52 14.76 -7.17
N ALA A 130 -0.44 15.12 -8.44
CA ALA A 130 -1.15 16.28 -8.98
C ALA A 130 -2.68 16.14 -8.84
N ALA A 131 -3.22 14.94 -9.04
CA ALA A 131 -4.63 14.63 -8.82
C ALA A 131 -5.08 14.85 -7.35
N CYS A 132 -4.12 14.87 -6.42
CA CYS A 132 -4.34 15.14 -4.99
C CYS A 132 -3.89 16.54 -4.57
N GLU A 133 -3.70 17.46 -5.52
CA GLU A 133 -3.23 18.83 -5.27
C GLU A 133 -1.89 18.89 -4.53
N MET A 134 -1.02 17.93 -4.79
CA MET A 134 0.35 17.92 -4.30
C MET A 134 1.27 18.52 -5.38
N HIS A 135 1.96 19.60 -5.04
CA HIS A 135 2.77 20.30 -6.03
C HIS A 135 4.03 19.49 -6.40
N PRO A 136 4.30 19.21 -7.70
CA PRO A 136 5.42 18.37 -8.14
C PRO A 136 6.78 18.78 -7.59
N ARG A 137 7.08 20.11 -7.56
CA ARG A 137 8.35 20.61 -7.01
C ARG A 137 8.51 20.30 -5.53
N ALA A 138 7.43 20.37 -4.74
CA ALA A 138 7.48 20.05 -3.32
C ALA A 138 7.79 18.56 -3.10
N ILE A 139 7.23 17.69 -3.91
CA ILE A 139 7.52 16.25 -3.87
C ILE A 139 8.97 15.99 -4.23
N LEU A 140 9.45 16.52 -5.35
CA LEU A 140 10.83 16.33 -5.79
C LEU A 140 11.84 16.85 -4.75
N GLN A 141 11.58 17.98 -4.12
CA GLN A 141 12.40 18.51 -3.05
C GLN A 141 12.35 17.61 -1.80
N ALA A 142 11.16 17.21 -1.35
CA ALA A 142 10.99 16.39 -0.17
C ALA A 142 11.64 15.01 -0.31
N THR A 143 11.40 14.33 -1.44
CA THR A 143 11.93 12.98 -1.72
C THR A 143 13.46 12.94 -1.88
N ALA A 144 14.10 14.07 -2.20
CA ALA A 144 15.55 14.19 -2.23
C ALA A 144 16.19 14.31 -0.84
N THR A 145 15.41 14.51 0.22
CA THR A 145 15.94 14.73 1.57
C THR A 145 16.26 13.42 2.29
N ARG A 146 17.44 13.38 2.96
CA ARG A 146 17.80 12.25 3.83
C ARG A 146 16.80 12.03 4.97
N GLY A 147 16.20 13.12 5.47
CA GLY A 147 15.23 13.08 6.57
C GLY A 147 13.96 12.33 6.22
N LEU A 148 13.44 12.49 4.99
CA LEU A 148 12.23 11.76 4.55
C LEU A 148 12.54 10.28 4.32
N ARG A 149 13.70 9.95 3.74
CA ARG A 149 14.15 8.56 3.57
C ARG A 149 14.28 7.86 4.93
N ALA A 150 14.99 8.49 5.87
CA ALA A 150 15.13 7.95 7.22
C ALA A 150 13.78 7.80 7.97
N GLU A 151 12.78 8.62 7.65
CA GLU A 151 11.42 8.46 8.20
C GLU A 151 10.73 7.22 7.64
N LEU A 152 10.78 7.01 6.33
CA LEU A 152 10.22 5.82 5.68
C LEU A 152 10.91 4.54 6.18
N GLU A 153 12.23 4.54 6.29
CA GLU A 153 13.01 3.43 6.82
C GLU A 153 12.61 3.12 8.28
N ARG A 154 12.55 4.14 9.15
CA ARG A 154 12.11 3.94 10.54
C ARG A 154 10.68 3.42 10.64
N ALA A 155 9.77 3.89 9.79
CA ALA A 155 8.40 3.38 9.75
C ALA A 155 8.37 1.90 9.35
N SER A 156 9.22 1.50 8.39
CA SER A 156 9.32 0.11 7.92
C SER A 156 9.92 -0.80 9.00
N VAL A 157 11.00 -0.37 9.66
CA VAL A 157 11.59 -1.10 10.79
C VAL A 157 10.60 -1.21 11.95
N GLY A 158 9.94 -0.12 12.32
CA GLY A 158 8.93 -0.13 13.39
C GLY A 158 7.74 -1.04 13.07
N ALA A 159 7.32 -1.11 11.81
CA ALA A 159 6.28 -2.06 11.39
C ALA A 159 6.74 -3.52 11.57
N LEU A 160 7.98 -3.83 11.16
CA LEU A 160 8.58 -5.15 11.35
C LEU A 160 8.65 -5.54 12.84
N GLU A 161 9.12 -4.63 13.70
CA GLU A 161 9.18 -4.84 15.14
C GLU A 161 7.81 -5.10 15.78
N LEU A 162 6.75 -4.52 15.20
CA LEU A 162 5.35 -4.76 15.60
C LEU A 162 4.78 -6.07 15.06
N GLY A 163 5.54 -6.84 14.25
CA GLY A 163 5.12 -8.12 13.69
C GLY A 163 4.46 -8.03 12.31
N VAL A 164 4.54 -6.88 11.62
CA VAL A 164 4.13 -6.77 10.21
C VAL A 164 5.12 -7.56 9.35
N SER A 165 4.67 -8.67 8.78
CA SER A 165 5.50 -9.57 7.97
C SER A 165 5.30 -9.42 6.47
N ASP A 166 4.22 -8.76 6.05
CA ASP A 166 3.85 -8.53 4.64
C ASP A 166 2.84 -7.37 4.54
N VAL A 167 2.52 -6.93 3.34
CA VAL A 167 1.47 -5.94 3.03
C VAL A 167 0.40 -6.55 2.10
N PRO A 168 -0.89 -6.18 2.28
CA PRO A 168 -1.42 -5.28 3.29
C PRO A 168 -1.40 -5.86 4.70
N ALA A 169 -1.23 -5.01 5.70
CA ALA A 169 -1.43 -5.37 7.09
C ALA A 169 -2.30 -4.34 7.82
N VAL A 170 -3.09 -4.79 8.79
CA VAL A 170 -3.84 -3.91 9.69
C VAL A 170 -3.48 -4.24 11.13
N ARG A 171 -3.04 -3.21 11.86
CA ARG A 171 -2.81 -3.31 13.30
C ARG A 171 -3.98 -2.71 14.06
N ILE A 172 -4.47 -3.42 15.07
CA ILE A 172 -5.52 -2.98 15.99
C ILE A 172 -5.03 -3.22 17.41
N GLY A 173 -4.67 -2.17 18.10
CA GLY A 173 -3.97 -2.27 19.38
C GLY A 173 -2.63 -3.00 19.20
N GLU A 174 -2.49 -4.16 19.85
CA GLU A 174 -1.29 -5.01 19.74
C GLU A 174 -1.40 -6.12 18.68
N ARG A 175 -2.59 -6.32 18.11
CA ARG A 175 -2.81 -7.38 17.11
C ARG A 175 -2.48 -6.89 15.71
N VAL A 176 -1.67 -7.67 14.99
CA VAL A 176 -1.37 -7.46 13.57
C VAL A 176 -2.04 -8.55 12.75
N LEU A 177 -2.80 -8.14 11.75
CA LEU A 177 -3.47 -8.98 10.78
C LEU A 177 -2.77 -8.81 9.45
N VAL A 178 -2.42 -9.91 8.78
CA VAL A 178 -1.68 -9.92 7.51
C VAL A 178 -2.36 -10.89 6.53
N GLY A 179 -2.40 -10.56 5.26
CA GLY A 179 -2.88 -11.45 4.20
C GLY A 179 -4.23 -11.03 3.61
N GLU A 180 -4.82 -11.93 2.85
CA GLU A 180 -5.97 -11.65 1.99
C GLU A 180 -7.23 -11.17 2.71
N ARG A 181 -7.46 -11.67 3.92
CA ARG A 181 -8.66 -11.38 4.72
C ARG A 181 -8.45 -10.31 5.78
N THR A 182 -7.32 -9.62 5.71
CA THR A 182 -6.92 -8.62 6.71
C THR A 182 -8.00 -7.57 6.98
N LEU A 183 -8.66 -7.06 5.95
CA LEU A 183 -9.69 -6.02 6.11
C LEU A 183 -10.96 -6.54 6.77
N GLU A 184 -11.45 -7.70 6.36
CA GLU A 184 -12.67 -8.29 6.91
C GLU A 184 -12.48 -8.64 8.40
N GLU A 185 -11.33 -9.22 8.74
CA GLU A 185 -10.99 -9.54 10.12
C GLU A 185 -10.80 -8.28 10.96
N ALA A 186 -10.15 -7.26 10.43
CA ALA A 186 -10.01 -5.96 11.09
C ALA A 186 -11.37 -5.29 11.30
N GLY A 187 -12.23 -5.30 10.28
CA GLY A 187 -13.59 -4.75 10.38
C GLY A 187 -14.41 -5.43 11.46
N ALA A 188 -14.38 -6.76 11.54
CA ALA A 188 -15.06 -7.53 12.56
C ALA A 188 -14.55 -7.22 13.98
N LEU A 189 -13.23 -7.14 14.17
CA LEU A 189 -12.61 -6.78 15.44
C LEU A 189 -12.98 -5.37 15.91
N LEU A 190 -12.91 -4.39 15.01
CA LEU A 190 -13.27 -3.00 15.32
C LEU A 190 -14.76 -2.82 15.61
N ALA A 191 -15.63 -3.59 14.93
CA ALA A 191 -17.06 -3.60 15.20
C ALA A 191 -17.39 -4.20 16.58
N SER A 192 -16.68 -5.25 16.98
CA SER A 192 -16.87 -5.88 18.30
C SER A 192 -16.37 -5.00 19.46
N ALA A 193 -15.31 -4.22 19.25
CA ALA A 193 -14.74 -3.32 20.26
C ALA A 193 -15.61 -2.06 20.51
N ARG A 194 -16.61 -1.81 19.68
CA ARG A 194 -17.56 -0.68 19.82
C ARG A 194 -18.83 -1.03 20.61
N ARG A 195 -19.06 -2.32 20.88
CA ARG A 195 -20.21 -2.80 21.71
C ARG A 195 -19.82 -2.89 23.17
#